data_bc6745a063f841fe218cbe86aac9811c
#
_entry.id   bc6745a063f841fe218cbe86aac9811c
#
_cell.length_a   1.000
_cell.length_b   1.000
_cell.length_c   1.000
_cell.angle_alpha   90.00
_cell.angle_beta   90.00
_cell.angle_gamma   90.00
#
_symmetry.space_group_name_H-M   'P 1'
#
loop_
_entity.id
_entity.type
_entity.pdbx_description
1 polymer ?
#
loop_
_entity_poly.entity_id
_entity_poly.type
_entity_poly.pdbx_seq_one_letter_code
_entity_poly.pdbx_strand_id
1 'polypeptide(L)'
;NTGGSSRFKVGAAGQLGVAGANYGTSGQALLSQGASAAPQWGTVSAGITVADIWRNTTSHQGNTSPLQNWERPDSGNQGYLGTGVTNTSGTFSFPTTGIWHIQFFGQMYIDNTTNKSHRSTVAIKITTNNSSYTVASQGHVHWGGGGFSTSISTLGTASAALLFDCTDVSQQKVQFEFGAGQGFEYIRGDSSYNETYATFIRLGDT
;
A
#
# COMPACT_ATOMS: atom_id res chain seq x y z
N ASN A 1 38.38 4.82 -33.07
CA ASN A 1 38.38 6.28 -32.94
C ASN A 1 37.51 6.86 -34.08
N THR A 2 36.27 7.14 -33.80
CA THR A 2 35.36 7.74 -34.77
C THR A 2 35.30 9.25 -34.47
N GLY A 3 36.08 10.03 -35.25
CA GLY A 3 35.91 11.48 -35.30
C GLY A 3 36.46 12.28 -34.11
N GLY A 4 37.58 11.87 -33.49
CA GLY A 4 38.36 12.72 -32.59
C GLY A 4 37.82 12.94 -31.16
N SER A 5 36.63 12.43 -30.80
CA SER A 5 36.09 12.57 -29.43
C SER A 5 36.37 11.32 -28.59
N SER A 6 36.98 11.48 -27.44
CA SER A 6 37.19 10.39 -26.48
C SER A 6 35.86 9.90 -25.96
N ARG A 7 35.52 8.61 -26.12
CA ARG A 7 34.32 7.97 -25.60
C ARG A 7 34.50 7.60 -24.11
N PHE A 8 35.71 7.12 -23.76
CA PHE A 8 36.10 6.83 -22.41
C PHE A 8 37.46 7.46 -22.11
N LYS A 9 37.65 7.93 -20.90
CA LYS A 9 38.86 8.50 -20.36
C LYS A 9 39.13 7.93 -18.97
N VAL A 10 40.41 7.60 -18.72
CA VAL A 10 40.85 7.28 -17.37
C VAL A 10 41.56 8.51 -16.82
N GLY A 11 41.09 9.01 -15.70
CA GLY A 11 41.73 10.14 -15.00
C GLY A 11 42.98 9.70 -14.24
N ALA A 12 43.78 10.67 -13.74
CA ALA A 12 45.03 10.43 -13.05
C ALA A 12 44.88 9.61 -11.75
N ALA A 13 43.72 9.68 -11.12
CA ALA A 13 43.37 8.87 -9.93
C ALA A 13 42.62 7.57 -10.27
N GLY A 14 42.59 7.16 -11.55
CA GLY A 14 41.94 5.94 -11.98
C GLY A 14 40.40 6.05 -12.24
N GLN A 15 39.80 7.24 -12.09
CA GLN A 15 38.39 7.44 -12.32
C GLN A 15 38.04 7.28 -13.81
N LEU A 16 36.89 6.66 -14.11
CA LEU A 16 36.39 6.47 -15.47
C LEU A 16 35.58 7.68 -15.92
N GLY A 17 36.02 8.37 -16.97
CA GLY A 17 35.27 9.43 -17.62
C GLY A 17 34.50 8.93 -18.84
N VAL A 18 33.26 9.37 -19.00
CA VAL A 18 32.37 9.06 -20.14
C VAL A 18 32.18 10.32 -20.97
N ALA A 19 32.23 10.18 -22.29
CA ALA A 19 32.15 11.29 -23.22
C ALA A 19 33.18 12.42 -22.91
N GLY A 20 34.42 12.04 -22.59
CA GLY A 20 35.49 12.94 -22.15
C GLY A 20 35.79 12.87 -20.66
N ALA A 21 35.86 14.01 -20.01
CA ALA A 21 36.22 14.13 -18.58
C ALA A 21 35.00 14.16 -17.61
N ASN A 22 33.88 13.60 -18.00
CA ASN A 22 32.74 13.45 -17.11
C ASN A 22 32.91 12.19 -16.25
N TYR A 23 33.33 12.39 -14.99
CA TYR A 23 33.64 11.32 -14.04
C TYR A 23 32.46 10.99 -13.09
N GLY A 24 31.29 11.62 -13.31
CA GLY A 24 30.15 11.50 -12.40
C GLY A 24 30.38 12.20 -11.05
N THR A 25 29.48 11.99 -10.14
CA THR A 25 29.57 12.43 -8.74
C THR A 25 29.45 11.23 -7.79
N SER A 26 29.85 11.41 -6.53
CA SER A 26 29.74 10.35 -5.51
C SER A 26 28.31 9.81 -5.44
N GLY A 27 28.16 8.48 -5.42
CA GLY A 27 26.85 7.78 -5.38
C GLY A 27 26.21 7.50 -6.74
N GLN A 28 26.81 7.98 -7.84
CA GLN A 28 26.33 7.62 -9.18
C GLN A 28 26.93 6.30 -9.67
N ALA A 29 26.16 5.56 -10.46
CA ALA A 29 26.57 4.38 -11.19
C ALA A 29 26.64 4.68 -12.71
N LEU A 30 27.48 3.94 -13.40
CA LEU A 30 27.51 3.99 -14.88
C LEU A 30 26.34 3.15 -15.43
N LEU A 31 25.36 3.81 -16.00
CA LEU A 31 24.11 3.19 -16.47
C LEU A 31 24.16 3.01 -17.98
N SER A 32 23.76 1.83 -18.45
CA SER A 32 23.50 1.58 -19.86
C SER A 32 22.27 2.37 -20.32
N GLN A 33 22.36 3.00 -21.48
CA GLN A 33 21.25 3.70 -22.12
C GLN A 33 20.68 2.91 -23.32
N GLY A 34 20.95 1.60 -23.37
CA GLY A 34 20.55 0.73 -24.47
C GLY A 34 21.54 0.77 -25.66
N ALA A 35 21.17 0.05 -26.71
CA ALA A 35 22.05 -0.18 -27.86
C ALA A 35 22.36 1.09 -28.68
N SER A 36 21.51 2.10 -28.63
CA SER A 36 21.59 3.29 -29.49
C SER A 36 22.16 4.54 -28.79
N ALA A 37 22.52 4.46 -27.50
CA ALA A 37 23.01 5.58 -26.72
C ALA A 37 24.26 5.23 -25.93
N ALA A 38 25.12 6.24 -25.68
CA ALA A 38 26.29 6.07 -24.83
C ALA A 38 25.88 5.88 -23.38
N PRO A 39 26.61 5.06 -22.58
CA PRO A 39 26.37 4.95 -21.15
C PRO A 39 26.56 6.32 -20.48
N GLN A 40 25.83 6.54 -19.39
CA GLN A 40 25.88 7.80 -18.64
C GLN A 40 26.00 7.53 -17.14
N TRP A 41 26.62 8.46 -16.41
CA TRP A 41 26.56 8.48 -14.96
C TRP A 41 25.17 8.90 -14.50
N GLY A 42 24.55 8.12 -13.65
CA GLY A 42 23.22 8.39 -13.14
C GLY A 42 23.03 7.85 -11.72
N THR A 43 22.07 8.40 -11.04
CA THR A 43 21.69 7.92 -9.72
C THR A 43 20.85 6.63 -9.88
N VAL A 44 21.29 5.57 -9.21
CA VAL A 44 20.48 4.36 -9.07
C VAL A 44 19.51 4.62 -7.92
N SER A 45 18.22 4.63 -8.22
CA SER A 45 17.20 4.63 -7.18
C SER A 45 17.18 3.25 -6.54
N ALA A 46 17.89 3.10 -5.42
CA ALA A 46 17.86 1.88 -4.63
C ALA A 46 16.77 2.01 -3.57
N GLY A 47 15.93 0.98 -3.43
CA GLY A 47 14.93 0.90 -2.38
C GLY A 47 13.50 1.12 -2.86
N ILE A 48 12.62 1.33 -1.88
CA ILE A 48 11.18 1.53 -2.12
C ILE A 48 10.95 2.90 -2.74
N THR A 49 10.31 2.94 -3.90
CA THR A 49 10.03 4.16 -4.66
C THR A 49 8.57 4.62 -4.54
N VAL A 50 7.68 3.73 -4.10
CA VAL A 50 6.27 4.04 -3.85
C VAL A 50 5.82 3.38 -2.56
N ALA A 51 5.32 4.18 -1.65
CA ALA A 51 4.64 3.74 -0.44
C ALA A 51 3.50 4.71 -0.12
N ASP A 52 2.38 4.20 0.38
CA ASP A 52 1.20 4.99 0.66
C ASP A 52 0.46 4.43 1.88
N ILE A 53 -0.23 5.30 2.60
CA ILE A 53 -1.11 4.94 3.70
C ILE A 53 -2.43 5.68 3.55
N TRP A 54 -3.52 4.97 3.84
CA TRP A 54 -4.87 5.50 3.82
C TRP A 54 -5.58 5.10 5.10
N ARG A 55 -6.21 6.04 5.79
CA ARG A 55 -7.04 5.78 6.98
C ARG A 55 -8.52 5.89 6.63
N ASN A 56 -9.32 5.12 7.33
CA ASN A 56 -10.78 5.26 7.28
C ASN A 56 -11.21 6.35 8.24
N THR A 57 -12.01 7.32 7.76
CA THR A 57 -12.37 8.52 8.52
C THR A 57 -13.67 8.37 9.31
N THR A 58 -14.45 7.34 9.03
CA THR A 58 -15.81 7.19 9.58
C THR A 58 -16.04 5.75 10.02
N SER A 59 -16.55 5.57 11.23
CA SER A 59 -16.95 4.24 11.72
C SER A 59 -18.15 3.71 10.94
N HIS A 60 -18.11 2.41 10.64
CA HIS A 60 -19.19 1.71 9.95
C HIS A 60 -19.75 0.60 10.82
N GLN A 61 -21.06 0.49 10.88
CA GLN A 61 -21.78 -0.59 11.55
C GLN A 61 -22.24 -1.65 10.55
N GLY A 62 -22.11 -2.91 10.93
CA GLY A 62 -22.56 -4.02 10.12
C GLY A 62 -21.67 -4.29 8.91
N ASN A 63 -22.07 -5.23 8.08
CA ASN A 63 -21.32 -5.61 6.88
C ASN A 63 -21.14 -4.43 5.92
N THR A 64 -19.91 -4.14 5.55
CA THR A 64 -19.58 -3.05 4.64
C THR A 64 -18.55 -3.49 3.60
N SER A 65 -18.94 -3.49 2.32
CA SER A 65 -18.09 -3.87 1.19
C SER A 65 -18.47 -3.08 -0.07
N PRO A 66 -17.55 -2.31 -0.64
CA PRO A 66 -16.27 -1.91 -0.09
C PRO A 66 -16.42 -0.92 1.06
N LEU A 67 -15.45 -0.88 1.98
CA LEU A 67 -15.30 0.21 2.92
C LEU A 67 -15.03 1.50 2.16
N GLN A 68 -15.72 2.57 2.55
CA GLN A 68 -15.61 3.91 1.97
C GLN A 68 -15.02 4.90 2.97
N ASN A 69 -15.03 6.19 2.62
CA ASN A 69 -14.55 7.28 3.48
C ASN A 69 -13.08 7.13 3.85
N TRP A 70 -12.24 6.97 2.83
CA TRP A 70 -10.80 6.91 2.96
C TRP A 70 -10.15 8.24 2.66
N GLU A 71 -9.15 8.61 3.47
CA GLU A 71 -8.27 9.75 3.22
C GLU A 71 -6.81 9.37 3.44
N ARG A 72 -5.89 10.10 2.81
CA ARG A 72 -4.49 10.09 3.24
C ARG A 72 -4.37 10.88 4.53
N PRO A 73 -3.62 10.37 5.53
CA PRO A 73 -3.37 11.15 6.74
C PRO A 73 -2.72 12.50 6.41
N ASP A 74 -3.27 13.56 6.94
CA ASP A 74 -2.87 14.96 6.71
C ASP A 74 -2.27 15.63 7.95
N SER A 75 -2.02 14.85 9.00
CA SER A 75 -1.51 15.32 10.29
C SER A 75 -0.33 14.48 10.77
N GLY A 76 0.48 15.01 11.69
CA GLY A 76 1.52 14.24 12.39
C GLY A 76 2.71 13.82 11.53
N ASN A 77 3.08 14.60 10.51
CA ASN A 77 4.19 14.29 9.59
C ASN A 77 4.03 12.95 8.85
N GLN A 78 2.80 12.48 8.70
CA GLN A 78 2.47 11.32 7.88
C GLN A 78 2.46 11.73 6.41
N GLY A 79 2.71 10.78 5.52
CA GLY A 79 2.77 11.08 4.10
C GLY A 79 2.88 9.82 3.25
N TYR A 80 3.15 10.03 1.98
CA TYR A 80 3.37 8.96 1.02
C TYR A 80 4.63 9.23 0.21
N LEU A 81 5.19 8.18 -0.38
CA LEU A 81 6.37 8.25 -1.25
C LEU A 81 5.96 7.99 -2.68
N GLY A 82 6.48 8.78 -3.62
CA GLY A 82 6.19 8.65 -5.04
C GLY A 82 4.76 9.06 -5.40
N THR A 83 4.14 8.40 -6.38
CA THR A 83 2.80 8.77 -6.87
C THR A 83 1.69 8.31 -5.93
N GLY A 84 1.90 7.20 -5.21
CA GLY A 84 0.89 6.58 -4.36
C GLY A 84 -0.25 5.94 -5.14
N VAL A 85 -1.16 5.26 -4.42
CA VAL A 85 -2.38 4.71 -4.99
C VAL A 85 -3.50 5.77 -5.02
N THR A 86 -4.54 5.54 -5.81
CA THR A 86 -5.72 6.42 -5.81
C THR A 86 -6.93 5.67 -5.27
N ASN A 87 -7.84 6.37 -4.58
CA ASN A 87 -9.09 5.82 -4.09
C ASN A 87 -10.28 6.47 -4.79
N THR A 88 -11.22 5.65 -5.24
CA THR A 88 -12.51 6.11 -5.75
C THR A 88 -13.61 5.22 -5.15
N SER A 89 -14.41 5.78 -4.26
CA SER A 89 -15.53 5.08 -3.61
C SER A 89 -15.14 3.72 -3.02
N GLY A 90 -14.02 3.66 -2.30
CA GLY A 90 -13.52 2.43 -1.64
C GLY A 90 -12.73 1.49 -2.55
N THR A 91 -12.54 1.83 -3.82
CA THR A 91 -11.74 1.07 -4.78
C THR A 91 -10.39 1.73 -4.96
N PHE A 92 -9.32 0.97 -4.72
CA PHE A 92 -7.94 1.42 -4.84
C PHE A 92 -7.32 0.98 -6.16
N SER A 93 -6.71 1.95 -6.85
CA SER A 93 -6.03 1.75 -8.14
C SER A 93 -4.54 2.05 -8.00
N PHE A 94 -3.71 1.24 -8.67
CA PHE A 94 -2.26 1.35 -8.63
C PHE A 94 -1.75 2.32 -9.69
N PRO A 95 -0.72 3.13 -9.38
CA PRO A 95 -0.12 4.05 -10.35
C PRO A 95 0.75 3.34 -11.40
N THR A 96 1.26 2.15 -11.08
CA THR A 96 2.15 1.37 -11.94
C THR A 96 2.05 -0.12 -11.62
N THR A 97 2.45 -0.96 -12.55
CA THR A 97 2.62 -2.41 -12.36
C THR A 97 3.73 -2.70 -11.35
N GLY A 98 3.77 -3.92 -10.83
CA GLY A 98 4.80 -4.40 -9.89
C GLY A 98 4.23 -5.25 -8.77
N ILE A 99 5.13 -5.75 -7.94
CA ILE A 99 4.79 -6.49 -6.72
C ILE A 99 4.52 -5.51 -5.59
N TRP A 100 3.30 -5.56 -5.07
CA TRP A 100 2.83 -4.68 -4.00
C TRP A 100 2.60 -5.46 -2.71
N HIS A 101 3.18 -4.99 -1.61
CA HIS A 101 2.76 -5.40 -0.28
C HIS A 101 1.60 -4.52 0.17
N ILE A 102 0.48 -5.16 0.47
CA ILE A 102 -0.75 -4.52 0.91
C ILE A 102 -1.07 -5.06 2.30
N GLN A 103 -1.29 -4.16 3.26
CA GLN A 103 -1.74 -4.52 4.59
C GLN A 103 -2.98 -3.71 4.94
N PHE A 104 -3.98 -4.39 5.49
CA PHE A 104 -5.19 -3.80 6.03
C PHE A 104 -5.28 -4.10 7.51
N PHE A 105 -5.39 -3.06 8.31
CA PHE A 105 -5.58 -3.13 9.76
C PHE A 105 -6.92 -2.52 10.12
N GLY A 106 -7.75 -3.27 10.84
CA GLY A 106 -9.04 -2.81 11.31
C GLY A 106 -9.15 -2.86 12.82
N GLN A 107 -9.44 -1.73 13.44
CA GLN A 107 -9.86 -1.66 14.81
C GLN A 107 -11.38 -1.77 14.87
N MET A 108 -11.87 -2.70 15.66
CA MET A 108 -13.29 -3.02 15.75
C MET A 108 -13.78 -2.91 17.18
N TYR A 109 -15.06 -2.62 17.35
CA TYR A 109 -15.72 -2.67 18.65
C TYR A 109 -17.13 -3.23 18.53
N ILE A 110 -17.63 -3.69 19.66
CA ILE A 110 -19.02 -4.05 19.82
C ILE A 110 -19.69 -3.12 20.83
N ASP A 111 -20.90 -2.71 20.50
CA ASP A 111 -21.75 -1.89 21.36
C ASP A 111 -23.03 -2.68 21.66
N ASN A 112 -22.86 -3.83 22.30
CA ASN A 112 -24.00 -4.69 22.62
C ASN A 112 -23.71 -5.52 23.87
N THR A 113 -24.76 -5.68 24.67
CA THR A 113 -24.76 -6.39 25.97
C THR A 113 -25.18 -7.84 25.85
N THR A 114 -25.57 -8.33 24.69
CA THR A 114 -26.03 -9.71 24.54
C THR A 114 -24.85 -10.68 24.43
N ASN A 115 -24.88 -11.69 25.29
CA ASN A 115 -23.89 -12.76 25.37
C ASN A 115 -23.94 -13.69 24.17
N LYS A 116 -23.39 -13.28 23.02
CA LYS A 116 -23.26 -14.15 21.86
C LYS A 116 -21.82 -14.21 21.41
N SER A 117 -21.30 -15.43 21.31
CA SER A 117 -20.03 -15.68 20.62
C SER A 117 -20.21 -15.43 19.14
N HIS A 118 -19.43 -14.52 18.56
CA HIS A 118 -19.48 -14.16 17.15
C HIS A 118 -18.11 -13.69 16.66
N ARG A 119 -18.00 -13.47 15.38
CA ARG A 119 -16.75 -13.15 14.70
C ARG A 119 -16.93 -11.91 13.83
N SER A 120 -16.00 -10.98 13.94
CA SER A 120 -15.84 -9.89 12.97
C SER A 120 -14.62 -10.15 12.07
N THR A 121 -14.68 -9.70 10.85
CA THR A 121 -13.69 -9.98 9.82
C THR A 121 -13.24 -8.69 9.15
N VAL A 122 -11.95 -8.58 8.88
CA VAL A 122 -11.39 -7.63 7.91
C VAL A 122 -10.89 -8.42 6.71
N ALA A 123 -11.14 -7.96 5.49
CA ALA A 123 -10.71 -8.66 4.29
C ALA A 123 -10.13 -7.71 3.23
N ILE A 124 -9.14 -8.22 2.50
CA ILE A 124 -8.63 -7.62 1.28
C ILE A 124 -9.26 -8.37 0.12
N LYS A 125 -9.97 -7.65 -0.74
CA LYS A 125 -10.57 -8.16 -1.97
C LYS A 125 -9.82 -7.64 -3.17
N ILE A 126 -9.61 -8.50 -4.14
CA ILE A 126 -8.90 -8.17 -5.38
C ILE A 126 -9.80 -8.44 -6.59
N THR A 127 -9.54 -7.70 -7.66
CA THR A 127 -10.09 -7.98 -8.99
C THR A 127 -8.97 -8.03 -10.02
N THR A 128 -9.13 -8.85 -11.03
CA THR A 128 -8.26 -8.94 -12.22
C THR A 128 -8.96 -8.50 -13.51
N ASN A 129 -10.24 -8.11 -13.41
CA ASN A 129 -11.06 -7.73 -14.57
C ASN A 129 -11.86 -6.43 -14.32
N ASN A 130 -11.49 -5.67 -13.28
CA ASN A 130 -12.15 -4.43 -12.86
C ASN A 130 -13.68 -4.54 -12.63
N SER A 131 -14.17 -5.74 -12.35
CA SER A 131 -15.60 -6.02 -12.23
C SER A 131 -15.92 -6.92 -11.05
N SER A 132 -15.37 -8.13 -11.01
CA SER A 132 -15.65 -9.12 -9.97
C SER A 132 -14.56 -9.12 -8.92
N TYR A 133 -14.93 -8.98 -7.66
CA TYR A 133 -14.00 -8.95 -6.54
C TYR A 133 -14.09 -10.24 -5.72
N THR A 134 -12.95 -10.84 -5.41
CA THR A 134 -12.82 -12.02 -4.55
C THR A 134 -11.96 -11.72 -3.34
N VAL A 135 -12.24 -12.37 -2.21
CA VAL A 135 -11.40 -12.27 -1.01
C VAL A 135 -10.09 -12.98 -1.27
N ALA A 136 -8.98 -12.24 -1.12
CA ALA A 136 -7.62 -12.76 -1.26
C ALA A 136 -6.94 -12.99 0.08
N SER A 137 -7.27 -12.17 1.09
CA SER A 137 -6.73 -12.29 2.45
C SER A 137 -7.75 -11.80 3.46
N GLN A 138 -7.76 -12.40 4.65
CA GLN A 138 -8.66 -11.98 5.74
C GLN A 138 -8.08 -12.25 7.10
N GLY A 139 -8.48 -11.42 8.07
CA GLY A 139 -8.21 -11.58 9.48
C GLY A 139 -9.50 -11.50 10.29
N HIS A 140 -9.48 -12.05 11.50
CA HIS A 140 -10.69 -12.16 12.33
C HIS A 140 -10.44 -11.72 13.77
N VAL A 141 -11.48 -11.14 14.39
CA VAL A 141 -11.63 -11.06 15.83
C VAL A 141 -12.78 -11.97 16.23
N HIS A 142 -12.55 -12.79 17.24
CA HIS A 142 -13.59 -13.60 17.86
C HIS A 142 -14.00 -12.95 19.19
N TRP A 143 -15.26 -12.61 19.27
CA TRP A 143 -15.85 -12.03 20.48
C TRP A 143 -16.34 -13.18 21.37
N GLY A 144 -15.76 -13.31 22.56
CA GLY A 144 -16.13 -14.37 23.50
C GLY A 144 -17.53 -14.20 24.08
N GLY A 145 -18.19 -15.31 24.41
CA GLY A 145 -19.56 -15.37 24.95
C GLY A 145 -19.71 -15.00 26.43
N GLY A 146 -18.88 -14.12 26.98
CA GLY A 146 -19.04 -13.61 28.36
C GLY A 146 -19.88 -12.34 28.40
N GLY A 147 -20.63 -12.09 29.47
CA GLY A 147 -21.42 -10.88 29.64
C GLY A 147 -20.56 -9.63 29.59
N PHE A 148 -20.67 -8.90 28.50
CA PHE A 148 -20.09 -7.57 28.41
C PHE A 148 -20.94 -6.60 29.25
N SER A 149 -20.28 -5.80 30.09
CA SER A 149 -20.96 -4.75 30.85
C SER A 149 -21.47 -3.69 29.90
N THR A 150 -22.66 -3.17 30.12
CA THR A 150 -23.28 -2.10 29.34
C THR A 150 -22.48 -0.81 29.27
N SER A 151 -21.36 -0.72 29.97
CA SER A 151 -20.58 0.51 30.13
C SER A 151 -19.20 0.47 29.44
N ILE A 152 -18.83 -0.62 28.76
CA ILE A 152 -17.50 -0.75 28.17
C ILE A 152 -17.65 -1.32 26.76
N SER A 153 -17.36 -0.52 25.76
CA SER A 153 -17.15 -1.01 24.39
C SER A 153 -15.95 -1.96 24.38
N THR A 154 -16.15 -3.20 23.99
CA THR A 154 -15.04 -4.14 23.81
C THR A 154 -14.35 -3.86 22.49
N LEU A 155 -13.05 -3.59 22.55
CA LEU A 155 -12.21 -3.33 21.39
C LEU A 155 -11.49 -4.61 20.97
N GLY A 156 -11.35 -4.78 19.66
CA GLY A 156 -10.55 -5.83 19.05
C GLY A 156 -9.90 -5.34 17.77
N THR A 157 -8.82 -5.99 17.39
CA THR A 157 -8.10 -5.66 16.17
C THR A 157 -7.86 -6.91 15.33
N ALA A 158 -7.97 -6.77 14.02
CA ALA A 158 -7.54 -7.80 13.07
C ALA A 158 -6.77 -7.16 11.92
N SER A 159 -5.94 -7.94 11.27
CA SER A 159 -5.23 -7.52 10.08
C SER A 159 -5.28 -8.59 9.00
N ALA A 160 -5.19 -8.15 7.75
CA ALA A 160 -4.99 -8.98 6.58
C ALA A 160 -3.82 -8.41 5.78
N ALA A 161 -3.01 -9.27 5.16
CA ALA A 161 -1.90 -8.84 4.33
C ALA A 161 -1.83 -9.69 3.07
N LEU A 162 -1.27 -9.12 2.01
CA LEU A 162 -1.19 -9.72 0.69
C LEU A 162 0.05 -9.21 -0.04
N LEU A 163 0.76 -10.09 -0.72
CA LEU A 163 1.64 -9.73 -1.82
C LEU A 163 0.84 -9.82 -3.12
N PHE A 164 0.66 -8.69 -3.78
CA PHE A 164 -0.18 -8.56 -4.96
C PHE A 164 0.67 -8.24 -6.19
N ASP A 165 0.64 -9.13 -7.18
CA ASP A 165 1.28 -8.91 -8.47
C ASP A 165 0.35 -8.13 -9.39
N CYS A 166 0.58 -6.83 -9.48
CA CYS A 166 -0.16 -5.94 -10.37
C CYS A 166 0.50 -5.89 -11.75
N THR A 167 -0.02 -6.64 -12.70
CA THR A 167 0.46 -6.68 -14.09
C THR A 167 -0.35 -5.80 -15.04
N ASP A 168 -1.58 -5.38 -14.65
CA ASP A 168 -2.45 -4.50 -15.41
C ASP A 168 -3.19 -3.52 -14.51
N VAL A 169 -2.72 -2.28 -14.45
CA VAL A 169 -3.30 -1.21 -13.61
C VAL A 169 -4.71 -0.79 -14.05
N SER A 170 -5.13 -1.09 -15.28
CA SER A 170 -6.47 -0.79 -15.75
C SER A 170 -7.51 -1.75 -15.20
N GLN A 171 -7.14 -3.01 -15.01
CA GLN A 171 -8.03 -4.11 -14.63
C GLN A 171 -7.90 -4.52 -13.16
N GLN A 172 -6.70 -4.42 -12.60
CA GLN A 172 -6.39 -4.93 -11.26
C GLN A 172 -6.56 -3.84 -10.20
N LYS A 173 -7.45 -4.10 -9.25
CA LYS A 173 -7.85 -3.17 -8.19
C LYS A 173 -7.97 -3.91 -6.87
N VAL A 174 -7.99 -3.14 -5.79
CA VAL A 174 -8.16 -3.64 -4.42
C VAL A 174 -9.32 -2.91 -3.74
N GLN A 175 -10.06 -3.66 -2.93
CA GLN A 175 -11.07 -3.15 -2.02
C GLN A 175 -10.86 -3.75 -0.62
N PHE A 176 -11.32 -3.05 0.39
CA PHE A 176 -11.35 -3.55 1.77
C PHE A 176 -12.77 -3.77 2.22
N GLU A 177 -12.95 -4.80 3.02
CA GLU A 177 -14.27 -5.22 3.51
C GLU A 177 -14.24 -5.38 5.03
N PHE A 178 -15.32 -4.99 5.68
CA PHE A 178 -15.62 -5.34 7.04
C PHE A 178 -16.83 -6.28 7.07
N GLY A 179 -16.66 -7.43 7.70
CA GLY A 179 -17.72 -8.40 7.95
C GLY A 179 -18.10 -8.42 9.42
N ALA A 180 -19.36 -8.10 9.70
CA ALA A 180 -19.96 -8.14 11.03
C ALA A 180 -20.74 -9.45 11.20
N GLY A 181 -20.43 -10.21 12.26
CA GLY A 181 -21.05 -11.52 12.49
C GLY A 181 -22.52 -11.46 12.87
N GLN A 182 -22.96 -10.36 13.48
CA GLN A 182 -24.33 -10.16 13.98
C GLN A 182 -24.94 -8.81 13.56
N GLY A 183 -24.16 -7.94 12.92
CA GLY A 183 -24.64 -6.64 12.41
C GLY A 183 -24.61 -5.48 13.44
N PHE A 184 -24.20 -5.72 14.67
CA PHE A 184 -24.04 -4.66 15.67
C PHE A 184 -22.57 -4.34 15.98
N GLU A 185 -21.65 -5.01 15.32
CA GLU A 185 -20.23 -4.72 15.37
C GLU A 185 -19.91 -3.52 14.47
N TYR A 186 -18.89 -2.80 14.90
CA TYR A 186 -18.39 -1.64 14.20
C TYR A 186 -16.92 -1.85 13.83
N ILE A 187 -16.54 -1.33 12.68
CA ILE A 187 -15.15 -1.00 12.37
C ILE A 187 -14.96 0.50 12.59
N ARG A 188 -13.91 0.87 13.32
CA ARG A 188 -13.67 2.27 13.69
C ARG A 188 -13.04 3.05 12.55
N GLY A 189 -13.45 4.30 12.42
CA GLY A 189 -12.82 5.29 11.58
C GLY A 189 -12.64 6.59 12.34
N ASP A 190 -11.52 7.26 12.08
CA ASP A 190 -11.17 8.54 12.70
C ASP A 190 -10.32 9.37 11.75
N SER A 191 -10.62 10.66 11.60
CA SER A 191 -9.87 11.58 10.73
C SER A 191 -8.61 12.15 11.39
N SER A 192 -8.36 11.86 12.66
CA SER A 192 -7.18 12.31 13.41
C SER A 192 -6.17 11.18 13.66
N TYR A 193 -6.66 9.94 13.73
CA TYR A 193 -5.85 8.77 14.10
C TYR A 193 -6.01 7.63 13.11
N ASN A 194 -4.96 6.84 12.91
CA ASN A 194 -4.99 5.63 12.08
C ASN A 194 -5.54 4.44 12.87
N GLU A 195 -6.82 4.45 13.22
CA GLU A 195 -7.47 3.33 13.91
C GLU A 195 -7.75 2.17 12.95
N THR A 196 -8.32 2.48 11.80
CA THR A 196 -8.47 1.55 10.68
C THR A 196 -7.76 2.15 9.47
N TYR A 197 -6.79 1.41 8.93
CA TYR A 197 -5.94 1.92 7.84
C TYR A 197 -5.45 0.82 6.92
N ALA A 198 -5.04 1.21 5.74
CA ALA A 198 -4.39 0.36 4.76
C ALA A 198 -3.05 0.97 4.32
N THR A 199 -2.05 0.12 4.15
CA THR A 199 -0.75 0.51 3.59
C THR A 199 -0.49 -0.21 2.28
N PHE A 200 0.19 0.48 1.37
CA PHE A 200 0.58 -0.01 0.06
C PHE A 200 2.06 0.29 -0.15
N ILE A 201 2.87 -0.72 -0.38
CA ILE A 201 4.31 -0.58 -0.61
C ILE A 201 4.67 -1.35 -1.88
N ARG A 202 5.20 -0.65 -2.89
CA ARG A 202 5.72 -1.29 -4.08
C ARG A 202 7.11 -1.83 -3.80
N LEU A 203 7.27 -3.14 -3.90
CA LEU A 203 8.53 -3.83 -3.59
C LEU A 203 9.47 -3.89 -4.79
N GLY A 204 8.92 -3.94 -6.02
CA GLY A 204 9.71 -4.07 -7.24
C GLY A 204 8.86 -4.29 -8.48
N ASP A 205 9.50 -4.59 -9.59
CA ASP A 205 8.84 -4.95 -10.84
C ASP A 205 8.24 -6.37 -10.80
N THR A 206 7.31 -6.66 -11.71
CA THR A 206 6.69 -7.99 -11.91
C THR A 206 7.66 -8.91 -12.62
#